data_35888d622e8e36f9477a5b269cefe2d1
#
_entry.id   35888d622e8e36f9477a5b269cefe2d1
#
_cell.length_a   1.000
_cell.length_b   1.000
_cell.length_c   1.000
_cell.angle_alpha   90.00
_cell.angle_beta   90.00
_cell.angle_gamma   90.00
#
_symmetry.space_group_name_H-M   'P 1'
#
loop_
_entity.id
_entity.type
_entity.pdbx_description
1 polymer ?
#
loop_
_entity_poly.entity_id
_entity_poly.type
_entity_poly.pdbx_seq_one_letter_code
_entity_poly.pdbx_strand_id
1 'polypeptide(L)'
;MLSSDWSMMLILSSHWSSLEAEREQFEFDQLQAVTKALSVQECPVKEKHMRTILIGTFQQKSSTTFWNLVSSKVPLHGQQITCWKFLHVLHKLMREGHPRVLSEALKHKGLIEDLGKLWGHLREGYGILISAYAKLMVQKIELHRRNPDFPGNLSVDKETLIRIGNNDAGKFYELCIEFLDYMDEILALEKGVFSSLEMGKSNSMTSSGQCRLAPLIVCIQVL
;
A
#
# COMPACT_ATOMS: atom_id res chain seq x y z
N MET A 1 2.00 -54.19 18.19
CA MET A 1 2.91 -53.07 17.90
C MET A 1 2.45 -52.23 16.68
N LEU A 2 1.21 -52.37 16.21
CA LEU A 2 0.67 -51.65 15.04
C LEU A 2 -0.38 -50.59 15.39
N SER A 3 -0.72 -50.34 16.68
CA SER A 3 -1.80 -49.41 17.06
C SER A 3 -1.35 -47.96 17.25
N SER A 4 -0.05 -47.71 17.47
CA SER A 4 0.47 -46.36 17.68
C SER A 4 0.58 -45.55 16.37
N ASP A 5 0.86 -46.21 15.25
CA ASP A 5 1.04 -45.54 13.95
C ASP A 5 -0.28 -45.03 13.37
N TRP A 6 -1.39 -45.77 13.56
CA TRP A 6 -2.71 -45.35 13.14
C TRP A 6 -3.23 -44.17 13.93
N SER A 7 -2.97 -44.12 15.23
CA SER A 7 -3.38 -42.97 16.07
C SER A 7 -2.61 -41.71 15.66
N MET A 8 -1.33 -41.84 15.36
CA MET A 8 -0.48 -40.74 14.90
C MET A 8 -0.90 -40.25 13.50
N MET A 9 -1.25 -41.14 12.57
CA MET A 9 -1.79 -40.80 11.27
C MET A 9 -3.13 -40.06 11.34
N LEU A 10 -4.04 -40.47 12.23
CA LEU A 10 -5.33 -39.79 12.42
C LEU A 10 -5.16 -38.39 13.03
N ILE A 11 -4.24 -38.21 13.97
CA ILE A 11 -3.90 -36.91 14.55
C ILE A 11 -3.29 -36.00 13.48
N LEU A 12 -2.36 -36.50 12.68
CA LEU A 12 -1.76 -35.75 11.58
C LEU A 12 -2.81 -35.36 10.52
N SER A 13 -3.69 -36.29 10.12
CA SER A 13 -4.75 -35.98 9.14
C SER A 13 -5.76 -34.94 9.65
N SER A 14 -6.15 -35.01 10.91
CA SER A 14 -7.03 -33.99 11.51
C SER A 14 -6.35 -32.64 11.63
N HIS A 15 -5.07 -32.62 11.93
CA HIS A 15 -4.29 -31.38 11.99
C HIS A 15 -4.08 -30.77 10.60
N TRP A 16 -3.84 -31.57 9.57
CA TRP A 16 -3.77 -31.12 8.19
C TRP A 16 -5.08 -30.50 7.71
N SER A 17 -6.22 -31.16 7.98
CA SER A 17 -7.54 -30.63 7.60
C SER A 17 -7.87 -29.30 8.31
N SER A 18 -7.44 -29.13 9.57
CA SER A 18 -7.58 -27.85 10.29
C SER A 18 -6.75 -26.74 9.67
N LEU A 19 -5.50 -27.02 9.32
CA LEU A 19 -4.61 -26.04 8.68
C LEU A 19 -5.09 -25.64 7.28
N GLU A 20 -5.63 -26.59 6.52
CA GLU A 20 -6.23 -26.29 5.21
C GLU A 20 -7.46 -25.39 5.36
N ALA A 21 -8.35 -25.69 6.31
CA ALA A 21 -9.52 -24.86 6.58
C ALA A 21 -9.15 -23.43 7.04
N GLU A 22 -8.14 -23.31 7.91
CA GLU A 22 -7.62 -22.00 8.34
C GLU A 22 -7.04 -21.19 7.15
N ARG A 23 -6.32 -21.86 6.26
CA ARG A 23 -5.77 -21.23 5.06
C ARG A 23 -6.86 -20.79 4.10
N GLU A 24 -7.85 -21.63 3.84
CA GLU A 24 -9.01 -21.30 2.99
C GLU A 24 -9.78 -20.10 3.55
N GLN A 25 -10.03 -20.11 4.87
CA GLN A 25 -10.68 -18.99 5.54
C GLN A 25 -9.87 -17.69 5.41
N PHE A 26 -8.55 -17.76 5.61
CA PHE A 26 -7.67 -16.61 5.42
C PHE A 26 -7.75 -16.08 3.98
N GLU A 27 -7.62 -16.95 2.98
CA GLU A 27 -7.68 -16.55 1.57
C GLU A 27 -9.03 -15.92 1.22
N PHE A 28 -10.13 -16.48 1.74
CA PHE A 28 -11.47 -15.91 1.59
C PHE A 28 -11.61 -14.52 2.21
N ASP A 29 -11.13 -14.35 3.45
CA ASP A 29 -11.18 -13.07 4.16
C ASP A 29 -10.34 -12.00 3.45
N GLN A 30 -9.15 -12.34 2.95
CA GLN A 30 -8.32 -11.45 2.17
C GLN A 30 -8.97 -11.07 0.84
N LEU A 31 -9.54 -12.03 0.11
CA LEU A 31 -10.27 -11.78 -1.14
C LEU A 31 -11.44 -10.83 -0.89
N GLN A 32 -12.24 -11.07 0.15
CA GLN A 32 -13.38 -10.22 0.50
C GLN A 32 -12.92 -8.81 0.88
N ALA A 33 -11.86 -8.68 1.66
CA ALA A 33 -11.32 -7.40 2.10
C ALA A 33 -10.77 -6.60 0.92
N VAL A 34 -9.96 -7.20 0.06
CA VAL A 34 -9.39 -6.55 -1.13
C VAL A 34 -10.49 -6.11 -2.11
N THR A 35 -11.45 -6.99 -2.41
CA THR A 35 -12.56 -6.67 -3.33
C THR A 35 -13.42 -5.51 -2.80
N LYS A 36 -13.70 -5.47 -1.50
CA LYS A 36 -14.49 -4.38 -0.89
C LYS A 36 -13.68 -3.08 -0.73
N ALA A 37 -12.39 -3.17 -0.42
CA ALA A 37 -11.50 -2.02 -0.34
C ALA A 37 -11.35 -1.33 -1.70
N LEU A 38 -11.17 -2.11 -2.77
CA LEU A 38 -10.89 -1.65 -4.12
C LEU A 38 -12.14 -1.59 -5.01
N SER A 39 -13.31 -1.41 -4.40
CA SER A 39 -14.59 -1.28 -5.10
C SER A 39 -14.62 -0.04 -6.01
N VAL A 40 -15.43 -0.08 -7.06
CA VAL A 40 -15.62 1.02 -8.03
C VAL A 40 -16.40 2.22 -7.46
N GLN A 41 -16.97 2.09 -6.28
CA GLN A 41 -17.74 3.17 -5.64
C GLN A 41 -16.81 4.33 -5.23
N GLU A 42 -17.18 5.55 -5.53
CA GLU A 42 -16.43 6.76 -5.16
C GLU A 42 -16.67 7.10 -3.68
N CYS A 43 -16.03 6.33 -2.81
CA CYS A 43 -16.06 6.49 -1.36
C CYS A 43 -14.70 6.06 -0.76
N PRO A 44 -14.34 6.57 0.43
CA PRO A 44 -13.12 6.17 1.11
C PRO A 44 -13.05 4.65 1.34
N VAL A 45 -11.84 4.12 1.37
CA VAL A 45 -11.59 2.75 1.78
C VAL A 45 -12.02 2.59 3.24
N LYS A 46 -12.91 1.63 3.51
CA LYS A 46 -13.38 1.38 4.88
C LYS A 46 -12.25 0.77 5.71
N GLU A 47 -12.00 1.35 6.87
CA GLU A 47 -10.91 0.96 7.77
C GLU A 47 -10.93 -0.54 8.12
N LYS A 48 -12.10 -1.14 8.31
CA LYS A 48 -12.20 -2.57 8.59
C LYS A 48 -11.57 -3.45 7.49
N HIS A 49 -11.73 -3.10 6.21
CA HIS A 49 -11.15 -3.85 5.10
C HIS A 49 -9.65 -3.59 5.00
N MET A 50 -9.24 -2.34 5.20
CA MET A 50 -7.83 -1.98 5.26
C MET A 50 -7.10 -2.75 6.37
N ARG A 51 -7.69 -2.79 7.57
CA ARG A 51 -7.13 -3.53 8.71
C ARG A 51 -6.99 -5.03 8.43
N THR A 52 -7.99 -5.67 7.79
CA THR A 52 -7.92 -7.09 7.41
C THR A 52 -6.74 -7.35 6.47
N ILE A 53 -6.58 -6.51 5.42
CA ILE A 53 -5.46 -6.63 4.48
C ILE A 53 -4.12 -6.44 5.20
N LEU A 54 -4.04 -5.45 6.06
CA LEU A 54 -2.83 -5.11 6.81
C LEU A 54 -2.41 -6.25 7.76
N ILE A 55 -3.34 -6.79 8.55
CA ILE A 55 -3.11 -7.94 9.43
C ILE A 55 -2.64 -9.15 8.60
N GLY A 56 -3.23 -9.37 7.42
CA GLY A 56 -2.82 -10.44 6.50
C GLY A 56 -1.34 -10.39 6.14
N THR A 57 -0.75 -9.19 6.00
CA THR A 57 0.70 -9.07 5.73
C THR A 57 1.56 -9.56 6.88
N PHE A 58 1.11 -9.41 8.14
CA PHE A 58 1.81 -9.91 9.32
C PHE A 58 1.62 -11.41 9.51
N GLN A 59 0.41 -11.93 9.29
CA GLN A 59 0.12 -13.36 9.37
C GLN A 59 0.98 -14.17 8.41
N GLN A 60 1.12 -13.69 7.17
CA GLN A 60 1.95 -14.34 6.15
C GLN A 60 3.40 -13.85 6.11
N LYS A 61 3.73 -12.80 6.86
CA LYS A 61 5.02 -12.09 6.76
C LYS A 61 5.37 -11.70 5.32
N SER A 62 4.34 -11.35 4.53
CA SER A 62 4.43 -11.06 3.09
C SER A 62 3.17 -10.36 2.60
N SER A 63 3.26 -9.59 1.51
CA SER A 63 2.13 -9.05 0.77
C SER A 63 1.77 -9.85 -0.49
N THR A 64 2.32 -11.05 -0.66
CA THR A 64 2.14 -11.87 -1.87
C THR A 64 0.67 -12.14 -2.16
N THR A 65 -0.14 -12.48 -1.14
CA THR A 65 -1.59 -12.68 -1.32
C THR A 65 -2.28 -11.42 -1.83
N PHE A 66 -1.94 -10.24 -1.29
CA PHE A 66 -2.47 -8.97 -1.78
C PHE A 66 -2.14 -8.77 -3.28
N TRP A 67 -0.89 -8.95 -3.69
CA TRP A 67 -0.47 -8.79 -5.07
C TRP A 67 -1.14 -9.79 -6.02
N ASN A 68 -1.28 -11.05 -5.62
CA ASN A 68 -1.96 -12.08 -6.38
C ASN A 68 -3.45 -11.73 -6.61
N LEU A 69 -4.14 -11.26 -5.56
CA LEU A 69 -5.52 -10.83 -5.65
C LEU A 69 -5.68 -9.58 -6.52
N VAL A 70 -4.80 -8.60 -6.38
CA VAL A 70 -4.79 -7.40 -7.22
C VAL A 70 -4.61 -7.79 -8.69
N SER A 71 -3.62 -8.60 -9.01
CA SER A 71 -3.32 -8.99 -10.39
C SER A 71 -4.44 -9.80 -11.03
N SER A 72 -5.14 -10.65 -10.27
CA SER A 72 -6.13 -11.59 -10.81
C SER A 72 -7.57 -11.08 -10.76
N LYS A 73 -7.90 -10.15 -9.86
CA LYS A 73 -9.30 -9.79 -9.56
C LYS A 73 -9.61 -8.30 -9.68
N VAL A 74 -8.59 -7.42 -9.74
CA VAL A 74 -8.79 -5.98 -9.66
C VAL A 74 -8.53 -5.31 -11.02
N PRO A 75 -9.54 -4.64 -11.62
CA PRO A 75 -9.40 -4.02 -12.95
C PRO A 75 -8.70 -2.66 -12.89
N LEU A 76 -7.41 -2.62 -12.53
CA LEU A 76 -6.64 -1.39 -12.36
C LEU A 76 -6.54 -0.55 -13.64
N HIS A 77 -6.53 -1.20 -14.82
CA HIS A 77 -6.41 -0.55 -16.12
C HIS A 77 -7.76 -0.07 -16.69
N GLY A 78 -8.88 -0.51 -16.10
CA GLY A 78 -10.23 -0.19 -16.59
C GLY A 78 -11.03 0.75 -15.69
N GLN A 79 -10.57 0.99 -14.46
CA GLN A 79 -11.35 1.72 -13.44
C GLN A 79 -10.48 2.70 -12.64
N GLN A 80 -10.64 4.01 -12.88
CA GLN A 80 -9.86 5.06 -12.20
C GLN A 80 -10.00 5.03 -10.67
N ILE A 81 -11.24 4.92 -10.17
CA ILE A 81 -11.52 4.93 -8.72
C ILE A 81 -10.85 3.73 -8.04
N THR A 82 -10.91 2.56 -8.68
CA THR A 82 -10.25 1.36 -8.19
C THR A 82 -8.73 1.52 -8.18
N CYS A 83 -8.14 2.10 -9.24
CA CYS A 83 -6.71 2.37 -9.30
C CYS A 83 -6.27 3.39 -8.22
N TRP A 84 -7.05 4.47 -8.01
CA TRP A 84 -6.82 5.44 -6.94
C TRP A 84 -6.80 4.79 -5.55
N LYS A 85 -7.82 3.97 -5.26
CA LYS A 85 -7.89 3.24 -4.00
C LYS A 85 -6.77 2.21 -3.84
N PHE A 86 -6.37 1.55 -4.94
CA PHE A 86 -5.24 0.64 -4.93
C PHE A 86 -3.96 1.34 -4.46
N LEU A 87 -3.64 2.51 -5.03
CA LEU A 87 -2.47 3.28 -4.61
C LEU A 87 -2.57 3.69 -3.12
N HIS A 88 -3.77 4.06 -2.66
CA HIS A 88 -3.99 4.38 -1.23
C HIS A 88 -3.77 3.16 -0.32
N VAL A 89 -4.33 2.01 -0.67
CA VAL A 89 -4.14 0.77 0.10
C VAL A 89 -2.67 0.37 0.10
N LEU A 90 -2.00 0.40 -1.06
CA LEU A 90 -0.58 0.12 -1.18
C LEU A 90 0.28 1.06 -0.32
N HIS A 91 -0.03 2.36 -0.31
CA HIS A 91 0.68 3.33 0.54
C HIS A 91 0.56 2.96 2.02
N LYS A 92 -0.65 2.67 2.50
CA LYS A 92 -0.86 2.21 3.88
C LYS A 92 -0.13 0.90 4.17
N LEU A 93 -0.13 -0.05 3.25
CA LEU A 93 0.61 -1.31 3.42
C LEU A 93 2.13 -1.09 3.50
N MET A 94 2.69 -0.23 2.66
CA MET A 94 4.12 0.11 2.74
C MET A 94 4.48 0.85 4.03
N ARG A 95 3.55 1.65 4.57
CA ARG A 95 3.77 2.41 5.79
C ARG A 95 3.62 1.58 7.07
N GLU A 96 2.57 0.76 7.15
CA GLU A 96 2.10 0.13 8.39
C GLU A 96 2.13 -1.41 8.31
N GLY A 97 2.35 -2.00 7.15
CA GLY A 97 2.39 -3.44 6.95
C GLY A 97 3.70 -4.08 7.39
N HIS A 98 3.77 -5.40 7.23
CA HIS A 98 5.00 -6.13 7.52
C HIS A 98 6.18 -5.56 6.71
N PRO A 99 7.40 -5.45 7.27
CA PRO A 99 8.55 -4.81 6.61
C PRO A 99 8.87 -5.35 5.21
N ARG A 100 8.59 -6.62 4.92
CA ARG A 100 8.78 -7.23 3.59
C ARG A 100 7.90 -6.60 2.50
N VAL A 101 6.82 -5.92 2.85
CA VAL A 101 5.95 -5.22 1.88
C VAL A 101 6.76 -4.24 1.03
N LEU A 102 7.72 -3.52 1.62
CA LEU A 102 8.57 -2.56 0.91
C LEU A 102 9.42 -3.23 -0.18
N SER A 103 10.09 -4.32 0.15
CA SER A 103 10.92 -5.07 -0.81
C SER A 103 10.09 -5.78 -1.88
N GLU A 104 8.87 -6.19 -1.54
CA GLU A 104 7.93 -6.79 -2.49
C GLU A 104 7.32 -5.74 -3.40
N ALA A 105 6.99 -4.54 -2.91
CA ALA A 105 6.51 -3.41 -3.72
C ALA A 105 7.52 -3.01 -4.80
N LEU A 106 8.81 -3.11 -4.51
CA LEU A 106 9.87 -2.86 -5.50
C LEU A 106 9.74 -3.74 -6.75
N LYS A 107 9.33 -5.00 -6.60
CA LYS A 107 9.11 -5.93 -7.72
C LYS A 107 7.95 -5.49 -8.64
N HIS A 108 7.04 -4.71 -8.10
CA HIS A 108 5.84 -4.21 -8.81
C HIS A 108 5.95 -2.72 -9.18
N LYS A 109 7.13 -2.12 -9.03
CA LYS A 109 7.37 -0.70 -9.36
C LYS A 109 6.96 -0.38 -10.80
N GLY A 110 7.34 -1.23 -11.78
CA GLY A 110 6.97 -1.05 -13.17
C GLY A 110 5.46 -0.99 -13.41
N LEU A 111 4.67 -1.83 -12.74
CA LEU A 111 3.21 -1.77 -12.79
C LEU A 111 2.69 -0.40 -12.30
N ILE A 112 3.24 0.13 -11.21
CA ILE A 112 2.83 1.42 -10.65
C ILE A 112 3.15 2.56 -11.62
N GLU A 113 4.34 2.54 -12.23
CA GLU A 113 4.76 3.51 -13.24
C GLU A 113 3.84 3.48 -14.48
N ASP A 114 3.50 2.29 -14.95
CA ASP A 114 2.63 2.09 -16.12
C ASP A 114 1.20 2.56 -15.85
N LEU A 115 0.67 2.32 -14.64
CA LEU A 115 -0.63 2.86 -14.23
C LEU A 115 -0.60 4.39 -14.19
N GLY A 116 0.45 5.00 -13.68
CA GLY A 116 0.62 6.45 -13.67
C GLY A 116 0.65 7.05 -15.07
N LYS A 117 1.34 6.42 -16.02
CA LYS A 117 1.39 6.82 -17.43
C LYS A 117 0.03 6.62 -18.10
N LEU A 118 -0.59 5.45 -17.93
CA LEU A 118 -1.89 5.11 -18.52
C LEU A 118 -2.96 6.13 -18.17
N TRP A 119 -3.10 6.46 -16.90
CA TRP A 119 -4.15 7.35 -16.44
C TRP A 119 -3.80 8.83 -16.57
N GLY A 120 -2.52 9.20 -16.61
CA GLY A 120 -2.06 10.59 -16.67
C GLY A 120 -2.48 11.36 -17.92
N HIS A 121 -2.93 10.70 -18.97
CA HIS A 121 -3.46 11.35 -20.18
C HIS A 121 -4.86 11.90 -19.98
N LEU A 122 -5.59 11.46 -18.98
CA LEU A 122 -6.96 11.88 -18.72
C LEU A 122 -6.95 13.10 -17.80
N ARG A 123 -7.45 14.21 -18.29
CA ARG A 123 -7.54 15.47 -17.54
C ARG A 123 -8.73 15.52 -16.58
N GLU A 124 -9.72 14.67 -16.80
CA GLU A 124 -10.95 14.59 -15.99
C GLU A 124 -10.89 13.41 -15.01
N GLY A 125 -11.69 13.51 -13.95
CA GLY A 125 -11.82 12.46 -12.95
C GLY A 125 -10.60 12.30 -12.07
N TYR A 126 -10.03 11.10 -12.03
CA TYR A 126 -8.88 10.74 -11.18
C TYR A 126 -7.56 10.62 -11.97
N GLY A 127 -7.55 10.84 -13.28
CA GLY A 127 -6.38 10.57 -14.13
C GLY A 127 -5.11 11.26 -13.65
N ILE A 128 -5.14 12.58 -13.52
CA ILE A 128 -3.98 13.38 -13.03
C ILE A 128 -3.61 12.97 -11.59
N LEU A 129 -4.61 12.70 -10.74
CA LEU A 129 -4.38 12.31 -9.35
C LEU A 129 -3.66 10.95 -9.25
N ILE A 130 -4.08 9.99 -10.09
CA ILE A 130 -3.43 8.67 -10.16
C ILE A 130 -1.98 8.83 -10.62
N SER A 131 -1.74 9.66 -11.63
CA SER A 131 -0.37 9.91 -12.12
C SER A 131 0.52 10.52 -11.04
N ALA A 132 0.04 11.54 -10.33
CA ALA A 132 0.79 12.15 -9.23
C ALA A 132 1.02 11.16 -8.08
N TYR A 133 -0.01 10.38 -7.72
CA TYR A 133 0.12 9.40 -6.65
C TYR A 133 1.04 8.23 -7.01
N ALA A 134 0.98 7.75 -8.26
CA ALA A 134 1.89 6.71 -8.74
C ALA A 134 3.35 7.20 -8.66
N LYS A 135 3.62 8.45 -9.04
CA LYS A 135 4.94 9.08 -8.93
C LYS A 135 5.43 9.13 -7.48
N LEU A 136 4.58 9.56 -6.55
CA LEU A 136 4.86 9.54 -5.11
C LEU A 136 5.19 8.11 -4.62
N MET A 137 4.41 7.10 -5.05
CA MET A 137 4.67 5.71 -4.66
C MET A 137 6.00 5.19 -5.19
N VAL A 138 6.35 5.51 -6.43
CA VAL A 138 7.64 5.17 -7.02
C VAL A 138 8.78 5.84 -6.24
N GLN A 139 8.64 7.13 -5.91
CA GLN A 139 9.64 7.85 -5.10
C GLN A 139 9.80 7.22 -3.72
N LYS A 140 8.69 6.83 -3.05
CA LYS A 140 8.75 6.13 -1.76
C LYS A 140 9.47 4.78 -1.87
N ILE A 141 9.19 4.00 -2.90
CA ILE A 141 9.85 2.71 -3.14
C ILE A 141 11.36 2.91 -3.35
N GLU A 142 11.76 3.91 -4.14
CA GLU A 142 13.17 4.23 -4.40
C GLU A 142 13.89 4.75 -3.15
N LEU A 143 13.22 5.57 -2.34
CA LEU A 143 13.74 6.04 -1.06
C LEU A 143 14.10 4.86 -0.14
N HIS A 144 13.17 3.90 0.04
CA HIS A 144 13.42 2.72 0.87
C HIS A 144 14.42 1.74 0.23
N ARG A 145 14.51 1.67 -1.11
CA ARG A 145 15.52 0.86 -1.79
C ARG A 145 16.94 1.38 -1.51
N ARG A 146 17.11 2.71 -1.51
CA ARG A 146 18.41 3.35 -1.21
C ARG A 146 18.72 3.38 0.28
N ASN A 147 17.70 3.46 1.09
CA ASN A 147 17.78 3.59 2.55
C ASN A 147 16.97 2.50 3.26
N PRO A 148 17.41 1.23 3.22
CA PRO A 148 16.63 0.08 3.72
C PRO A 148 16.46 0.07 5.25
N ASP A 149 17.25 0.82 5.97
CA ASP A 149 17.19 0.93 7.44
C ASP A 149 16.04 1.81 7.93
N PHE A 150 15.41 2.61 7.05
CA PHE A 150 14.22 3.36 7.43
C PHE A 150 12.99 2.46 7.45
N PRO A 151 12.17 2.53 8.53
CA PRO A 151 10.88 1.84 8.58
C PRO A 151 9.89 2.45 7.56
N GLY A 152 8.86 1.71 7.22
CA GLY A 152 7.87 2.13 6.22
C GLY A 152 7.16 3.45 6.52
N ASN A 153 7.05 3.81 7.81
CA ASN A 153 6.50 5.08 8.27
C ASN A 153 7.52 6.23 8.33
N LEU A 154 8.79 5.95 8.01
CA LEU A 154 9.92 6.89 8.04
C LEU A 154 10.22 7.49 9.43
N SER A 155 9.56 7.01 10.48
CA SER A 155 9.78 7.50 11.84
C SER A 155 10.97 6.79 12.48
N VAL A 156 12.02 7.53 12.77
CA VAL A 156 13.21 7.03 13.45
C VAL A 156 13.58 7.97 14.60
N ASP A 157 14.13 7.40 15.67
CA ASP A 157 14.72 8.19 16.74
C ASP A 157 16.09 8.78 16.33
N LYS A 158 16.57 9.70 17.14
CA LYS A 158 17.85 10.39 16.88
C LYS A 158 19.03 9.43 16.82
N GLU A 159 19.05 8.40 17.64
CA GLU A 159 20.13 7.42 17.73
C GLU A 159 20.17 6.56 16.44
N THR A 160 19.00 6.11 15.99
CA THR A 160 18.88 5.38 14.73
C THR A 160 19.28 6.26 13.54
N LEU A 161 18.88 7.54 13.53
CA LEU A 161 19.26 8.46 12.46
C LEU A 161 20.78 8.67 12.40
N ILE A 162 21.45 8.85 13.54
CA ILE A 162 22.91 8.94 13.63
C ILE A 162 23.57 7.67 13.09
N ARG A 163 23.04 6.50 13.45
CA ARG A 163 23.53 5.20 12.96
C ARG A 163 23.39 5.07 11.44
N ILE A 164 22.22 5.43 10.88
CA ILE A 164 21.96 5.40 9.43
C ILE A 164 22.91 6.35 8.70
N GLY A 165 23.08 7.56 9.22
CA GLY A 165 24.00 8.57 8.66
C GLY A 165 25.48 8.26 8.87
N ASN A 166 25.81 7.24 9.70
CA ASN A 166 27.19 6.86 10.03
C ASN A 166 28.06 8.06 10.49
N ASN A 167 27.45 9.05 11.12
CA ASN A 167 28.06 10.32 11.53
C ASN A 167 28.79 11.06 10.37
N ASP A 168 28.33 10.83 9.13
CA ASP A 168 28.88 11.44 7.91
C ASP A 168 27.97 12.57 7.44
N ALA A 169 28.50 13.80 7.43
CA ALA A 169 27.78 15.00 7.00
C ALA A 169 27.32 14.92 5.52
N GLY A 170 28.14 14.31 4.66
CA GLY A 170 27.79 14.11 3.25
C GLY A 170 26.56 13.21 3.10
N LYS A 171 26.51 12.10 3.86
CA LYS A 171 25.38 11.20 3.85
C LYS A 171 24.11 11.84 4.41
N PHE A 172 24.21 12.65 5.47
CA PHE A 172 23.07 13.42 5.96
C PHE A 172 22.56 14.42 4.92
N TYR A 173 23.45 15.07 4.19
CA TYR A 173 23.07 15.98 3.11
C TYR A 173 22.32 15.26 1.98
N GLU A 174 22.81 14.10 1.54
CA GLU A 174 22.13 13.26 0.55
C GLU A 174 20.75 12.84 1.02
N LEU A 175 20.62 12.39 2.27
CA LEU A 175 19.34 12.06 2.88
C LEU A 175 18.37 13.25 2.88
N CYS A 176 18.84 14.44 3.23
CA CYS A 176 18.00 15.64 3.20
C CYS A 176 17.47 15.92 1.78
N ILE A 177 18.29 15.79 0.74
CA ILE A 177 17.85 15.97 -0.65
C ILE A 177 16.78 14.93 -1.00
N GLU A 178 17.00 13.65 -0.69
CA GLU A 178 16.04 12.59 -0.99
C GLU A 178 14.69 12.79 -0.27
N PHE A 179 14.72 13.27 0.96
CA PHE A 179 13.48 13.59 1.70
C PHE A 179 12.79 14.84 1.15
N LEU A 180 13.54 15.86 0.70
CA LEU A 180 12.96 17.02 0.04
C LEU A 180 12.29 16.63 -1.29
N ASP A 181 12.93 15.81 -2.11
CA ASP A 181 12.34 15.26 -3.34
C ASP A 181 11.05 14.49 -3.06
N TYR A 182 11.05 13.69 -1.98
CA TYR A 182 9.84 12.96 -1.56
C TYR A 182 8.72 13.89 -1.09
N MET A 183 9.08 14.95 -0.38
CA MET A 183 8.14 15.97 0.08
C MET A 183 7.54 16.76 -1.09
N ASP A 184 8.31 17.07 -2.11
CA ASP A 184 7.82 17.73 -3.33
C ASP A 184 6.74 16.91 -4.03
N GLU A 185 6.88 15.58 -4.08
CA GLU A 185 5.85 14.70 -4.63
C GLU A 185 4.57 14.66 -3.75
N ILE A 186 4.71 14.75 -2.43
CA ILE A 186 3.56 14.88 -1.52
C ILE A 186 2.83 16.20 -1.79
N LEU A 187 3.54 17.32 -1.89
CA LEU A 187 2.95 18.64 -2.17
C LEU A 187 2.30 18.70 -3.56
N ALA A 188 2.90 18.05 -4.55
CA ALA A 188 2.31 17.93 -5.88
C ALA A 188 0.99 17.15 -5.86
N LEU A 189 0.93 16.05 -5.11
CA LEU A 189 -0.31 15.28 -4.92
C LEU A 189 -1.38 16.09 -4.17
N GLU A 190 -0.99 16.77 -3.09
CA GLU A 190 -1.88 17.65 -2.31
C GLU A 190 -2.52 18.71 -3.22
N LYS A 191 -1.70 19.46 -3.93
CA LYS A 191 -2.16 20.49 -4.88
C LYS A 191 -3.12 19.91 -5.91
N GLY A 192 -2.81 18.73 -6.46
CA GLY A 192 -3.69 18.04 -7.41
C GLY A 192 -5.04 17.69 -6.80
N VAL A 193 -5.05 17.15 -5.58
CA VAL A 193 -6.29 16.78 -4.87
C VAL A 193 -7.16 18.02 -4.62
N PHE A 194 -6.62 19.10 -4.06
CA PHE A 194 -7.39 20.33 -3.81
C PHE A 194 -7.93 20.94 -5.11
N SER A 195 -7.11 21.05 -6.15
CA SER A 195 -7.58 21.51 -7.47
C SER A 195 -8.72 20.66 -8.03
N SER A 196 -8.66 19.34 -7.82
CA SER A 196 -9.72 18.42 -8.27
C SER A 196 -11.04 18.59 -7.52
N LEU A 197 -10.99 18.99 -6.26
CA LEU A 197 -12.18 19.27 -5.44
C LEU A 197 -12.87 20.54 -5.92
N GLU A 198 -12.10 21.60 -6.21
CA GLU A 198 -12.62 22.87 -6.74
C GLU A 198 -13.29 22.68 -8.10
N MET A 199 -12.63 22.00 -9.04
CA MET A 199 -13.18 21.73 -10.38
C MET A 199 -14.40 20.81 -10.35
N GLY A 200 -14.40 19.81 -9.48
CA GLY A 200 -15.47 18.82 -9.37
C GLY A 200 -16.70 19.28 -8.57
N LYS A 201 -16.71 20.51 -8.04
CA LYS A 201 -17.73 21.00 -7.08
C LYS A 201 -17.96 20.02 -5.91
N SER A 202 -16.96 19.20 -5.61
CA SER A 202 -16.94 18.29 -4.47
C SER A 202 -16.36 19.01 -3.27
N ASN A 203 -16.89 18.75 -2.09
CA ASN A 203 -16.35 19.29 -0.84
C ASN A 203 -15.95 18.15 0.11
N SER A 204 -15.27 18.47 1.20
CA SER A 204 -14.80 17.50 2.19
C SER A 204 -15.92 16.70 2.87
N MET A 205 -17.17 17.15 2.76
CA MET A 205 -18.34 16.48 3.34
C MET A 205 -18.96 15.44 2.40
N THR A 206 -18.64 15.47 1.11
CA THR A 206 -19.15 14.50 0.15
C THR A 206 -18.30 13.21 0.17
N SER A 207 -18.94 12.07 -0.16
CA SER A 207 -18.26 10.79 -0.26
C SER A 207 -17.12 10.82 -1.30
N SER A 208 -17.33 11.49 -2.43
CA SER A 208 -16.31 11.68 -3.47
C SER A 208 -15.15 12.56 -2.99
N GLY A 209 -15.45 13.66 -2.29
CA GLY A 209 -14.42 14.51 -1.70
C GLY A 209 -13.58 13.77 -0.66
N GLN A 210 -14.23 13.01 0.22
CA GLN A 210 -13.54 12.16 1.20
C GLN A 210 -12.68 11.08 0.54
N CYS A 211 -13.14 10.49 -0.58
CA CYS A 211 -12.37 9.51 -1.33
C CYS A 211 -11.07 10.12 -1.89
N ARG A 212 -11.11 11.38 -2.35
CA ARG A 212 -9.94 12.12 -2.85
C ARG A 212 -8.99 12.53 -1.74
N LEU A 213 -9.53 12.95 -0.59
CA LEU A 213 -8.75 13.45 0.55
C LEU A 213 -8.09 12.33 1.37
N ALA A 214 -8.66 11.10 1.38
CA ALA A 214 -8.20 10.03 2.24
C ALA A 214 -6.70 9.71 2.12
N PRO A 215 -6.06 9.68 0.93
CA PRO A 215 -4.62 9.46 0.82
C PRO A 215 -3.75 10.54 1.47
N LEU A 216 -4.21 11.79 1.51
CA LEU A 216 -3.44 12.89 2.13
C LEU A 216 -3.23 12.67 3.62
N ILE A 217 -4.16 12.00 4.31
CA ILE A 217 -3.99 11.65 5.72
C ILE A 217 -2.75 10.79 5.92
N VAL A 218 -2.53 9.82 5.02
CA VAL A 218 -1.33 8.95 5.07
C VAL A 218 -0.06 9.74 4.77
N CYS A 219 -0.13 10.73 3.87
CA CYS A 219 0.99 11.61 3.53
C CYS A 219 1.38 12.53 4.71
N ILE A 220 0.39 13.20 5.34
CA ILE A 220 0.62 14.14 6.44
C ILE A 220 1.22 13.45 7.67
N GLN A 221 0.89 12.20 7.91
CA GLN A 221 1.46 11.44 9.04
C GLN A 221 2.96 11.13 8.86
N VAL A 222 3.56 11.43 7.73
CA VAL A 222 4.99 11.26 7.43
C VAL A 222 5.78 12.53 7.74
N LEU A 223 5.12 13.68 7.75
CA LEU A 223 5.70 15.00 8.05
C LEU A 223 5.69 15.29 9.55
#